data_b82b1f23d96311e735e7ab2912b8f034
#
_entry.id   b82b1f23d96311e735e7ab2912b8f034
#
_cell.length_a   1.000
_cell.length_b   1.000
_cell.length_c   1.000
_cell.angle_alpha   90.00
_cell.angle_beta   90.00
_cell.angle_gamma   90.00
#
_symmetry.space_group_name_H-M   'P 1'
#
loop_
_entity.id
_entity.type
_entity.pdbx_description
1 polymer ?
#
loop_
_entity_poly.entity_id
_entity_poly.type
_entity_poly.pdbx_seq_one_letter_code
_entity_poly.pdbx_strand_id
1 'polypeptide(L)'
;MSFCVRVKNELAAIRPSECCKRPLVYGFMLFGRSFSFKRISMQTNNAEMARAYAAFVFGAFGIKPVITAGGSKRPTSKAEITSEADRLKILAFYDFGIADRMINSEILSRECCFQAFIRGAFLSCGNINDPEKEYRAEFSVKNERLADEFCELLCGYGIFLKKAVRGSGFVLYTKESACIEDLLTLMGAPHRTLDFIDTKIIKSVKNNSNRRSNCDSANISKTVEASIKQRRAIDYLKQHGVLCNLPRELVSAAELRENNPEATLSELCRLSGEPLTVSGLNHRLEKLNDLYEKLKK
;
A
#
# COMPACT_ATOMS: atom_id res chain seq x y z
N MET A 1 16.66 -3.07 8.98
CA MET A 1 15.57 -3.91 9.56
C MET A 1 14.30 -3.61 8.78
N SER A 2 13.58 -4.65 8.29
CA SER A 2 12.36 -4.43 7.50
C SER A 2 11.23 -3.82 8.33
N PHE A 3 10.27 -3.13 7.67
CA PHE A 3 9.11 -2.56 8.35
C PHE A 3 8.33 -3.62 9.14
N CYS A 4 8.08 -4.80 8.54
CA CYS A 4 7.41 -5.90 9.22
C CYS A 4 8.12 -6.34 10.52
N VAL A 5 9.44 -6.41 10.54
CA VAL A 5 10.20 -6.76 11.74
C VAL A 5 10.06 -5.68 12.81
N ARG A 6 10.06 -4.40 12.44
CA ARG A 6 9.82 -3.29 13.38
C ARG A 6 8.42 -3.37 13.99
N VAL A 7 7.39 -3.65 13.18
CA VAL A 7 6.02 -3.87 13.66
C VAL A 7 5.96 -5.04 14.64
N LYS A 8 6.52 -6.20 14.27
CA LYS A 8 6.50 -7.39 15.15
C LYS A 8 7.25 -7.16 16.45
N ASN A 9 8.35 -6.43 16.44
CA ASN A 9 9.10 -6.11 17.65
C ASN A 9 8.30 -5.19 18.60
N GLU A 10 7.62 -4.18 18.06
CA GLU A 10 6.73 -3.31 18.85
C GLU A 10 5.59 -4.11 19.47
N LEU A 11 4.91 -4.94 18.69
CA LEU A 11 3.81 -5.78 19.15
C LEU A 11 4.25 -6.81 20.22
N ALA A 12 5.44 -7.38 20.06
CA ALA A 12 6.00 -8.34 21.01
C ALA A 12 6.43 -7.70 22.34
N ALA A 13 6.73 -6.40 22.34
CA ALA A 13 7.09 -5.67 23.55
C ALA A 13 5.88 -5.31 24.45
N ILE A 14 4.66 -5.40 23.90
CA ILE A 14 3.44 -5.07 24.65
C ILE A 14 3.19 -6.12 25.73
N ARG A 15 3.11 -5.69 26.98
CA ARG A 15 2.73 -6.55 28.10
C ARG A 15 1.20 -6.71 28.12
N PRO A 16 0.67 -7.92 27.87
CA PRO A 16 -0.77 -8.14 27.91
C PRO A 16 -1.29 -8.08 29.36
N SER A 17 -2.48 -7.50 29.55
CA SER A 17 -3.22 -7.62 30.82
C SER A 17 -3.61 -9.08 31.09
N GLU A 18 -4.00 -9.41 32.31
CA GLU A 18 -4.32 -10.82 32.72
C GLU A 18 -5.37 -11.46 31.79
N CYS A 19 -6.44 -10.74 31.44
CA CYS A 19 -7.48 -11.25 30.54
C CYS A 19 -7.00 -11.44 29.10
N CYS A 20 -5.94 -10.73 28.67
CA CYS A 20 -5.42 -10.74 27.30
C CYS A 20 -4.31 -11.76 27.06
N LYS A 21 -3.70 -12.32 28.13
CA LYS A 21 -2.60 -13.29 28.00
C LYS A 21 -2.99 -14.52 27.19
N ARG A 22 -4.11 -15.13 27.53
CA ARG A 22 -4.61 -16.33 26.84
C ARG A 22 -5.11 -16.07 25.42
N PRO A 23 -5.91 -15.02 25.14
CA PRO A 23 -6.26 -14.64 23.78
C PRO A 23 -5.05 -14.37 22.87
N LEU A 24 -4.01 -13.70 23.36
CA LEU A 24 -2.76 -13.48 22.62
C LEU A 24 -2.10 -14.81 22.20
N VAL A 25 -1.94 -15.71 23.17
CA VAL A 25 -1.34 -17.04 22.93
C VAL A 25 -2.21 -17.87 22.00
N TYR A 26 -3.54 -17.78 22.14
CA TYR A 26 -4.48 -18.47 21.26
C TYR A 26 -4.31 -18.05 19.80
N GLY A 27 -4.32 -16.75 19.49
CA GLY A 27 -4.06 -16.25 18.14
C GLY A 27 -2.70 -16.71 17.63
N PHE A 28 -1.67 -16.66 18.48
CA PHE A 28 -0.33 -17.08 18.07
C PHE A 28 -0.27 -18.58 17.71
N MET A 29 -0.93 -19.45 18.49
CA MET A 29 -0.93 -20.90 18.26
C MET A 29 -1.86 -21.32 17.13
N LEU A 30 -3.09 -20.79 17.09
CA LEU A 30 -4.12 -21.15 16.11
C LEU A 30 -3.64 -20.90 14.68
N PHE A 31 -2.98 -19.77 14.44
CA PHE A 31 -2.40 -19.41 13.15
C PHE A 31 -0.98 -19.96 12.95
N GLY A 32 -0.44 -20.66 13.95
CA GLY A 32 0.85 -21.33 13.87
C GLY A 32 0.82 -22.59 12.99
N ARG A 33 2.01 -22.97 12.51
CA ARG A 33 2.15 -24.19 11.67
C ARG A 33 1.89 -25.49 12.41
N SER A 34 2.13 -25.52 13.71
CA SER A 34 2.08 -26.72 14.55
C SER A 34 1.29 -26.44 15.82
N PHE A 35 -0.03 -26.57 15.71
CA PHE A 35 -0.96 -26.52 16.83
C PHE A 35 -1.87 -27.75 16.74
N SER A 36 -1.52 -28.81 17.46
CA SER A 36 -2.23 -30.10 17.50
C SER A 36 -1.83 -30.93 18.71
N PHE A 37 -2.54 -32.03 18.98
CA PHE A 37 -2.21 -33.01 20.02
C PHE A 37 -0.78 -33.56 19.92
N LYS A 38 -0.30 -33.78 18.69
CA LYS A 38 1.07 -34.29 18.44
C LYS A 38 2.15 -33.27 18.71
N ARG A 39 1.88 -31.98 18.39
CA ARG A 39 2.90 -30.93 18.45
C ARG A 39 2.27 -29.56 18.64
N ILE A 40 2.83 -28.78 19.56
CA ILE A 40 2.61 -27.33 19.68
C ILE A 40 3.99 -26.68 19.59
N SER A 41 4.28 -26.01 18.49
CA SER A 41 5.57 -25.35 18.29
C SER A 41 5.48 -24.17 17.33
N MET A 42 6.39 -23.21 17.56
CA MET A 42 6.64 -22.07 16.68
C MET A 42 8.06 -22.19 16.11
N GLN A 43 8.24 -21.88 14.84
CA GLN A 43 9.55 -21.79 14.19
C GLN A 43 9.69 -20.45 13.48
N THR A 44 10.81 -19.79 13.69
CA THR A 44 11.07 -18.45 13.15
C THR A 44 12.57 -18.24 12.88
N ASN A 45 12.90 -17.34 11.96
CA ASN A 45 14.27 -16.86 11.73
C ASN A 45 14.67 -15.72 12.72
N ASN A 46 13.74 -15.27 13.56
CA ASN A 46 13.98 -14.23 14.55
C ASN A 46 13.98 -14.85 15.96
N ALA A 47 15.17 -14.95 16.57
CA ALA A 47 15.33 -15.53 17.90
C ALA A 47 14.58 -14.75 18.99
N GLU A 48 14.42 -13.43 18.84
CA GLU A 48 13.65 -12.61 19.78
C GLU A 48 12.17 -12.98 19.77
N MET A 49 11.64 -13.29 18.58
CA MET A 49 10.25 -13.74 18.43
C MET A 49 10.02 -15.11 19.09
N ALA A 50 11.00 -16.02 19.00
CA ALA A 50 10.91 -17.31 19.72
C ALA A 50 10.93 -17.11 21.24
N ARG A 51 11.75 -16.18 21.76
CA ARG A 51 11.76 -15.81 23.17
C ARG A 51 10.44 -15.16 23.61
N ALA A 52 9.90 -14.24 22.79
CA ALA A 52 8.61 -13.60 23.05
C ALA A 52 7.47 -14.63 23.13
N TYR A 53 7.42 -15.56 22.17
CA TYR A 53 6.46 -16.65 22.20
C TYR A 53 6.55 -17.47 23.50
N ALA A 54 7.76 -17.87 23.91
CA ALA A 54 7.97 -18.63 25.12
C ALA A 54 7.54 -17.86 26.38
N ALA A 55 7.83 -16.56 26.44
CA ALA A 55 7.38 -15.67 27.51
C ALA A 55 5.86 -15.54 27.57
N PHE A 56 5.18 -15.41 26.43
CA PHE A 56 3.72 -15.33 26.36
C PHE A 56 3.07 -16.64 26.85
N VAL A 57 3.57 -17.79 26.39
CA VAL A 57 3.07 -19.10 26.82
C VAL A 57 3.28 -19.29 28.34
N PHE A 58 4.45 -18.94 28.85
CA PHE A 58 4.73 -19.00 30.28
C PHE A 58 3.79 -18.08 31.08
N GLY A 59 3.61 -16.82 30.60
CA GLY A 59 2.71 -15.87 31.28
C GLY A 59 1.24 -16.28 31.28
N ALA A 60 0.78 -17.07 30.28
CA ALA A 60 -0.61 -17.50 30.16
C ALA A 60 -0.92 -18.81 30.87
N PHE A 61 0.05 -19.75 30.91
CA PHE A 61 -0.18 -21.12 31.36
C PHE A 61 0.82 -21.61 32.42
N GLY A 62 1.88 -20.86 32.73
CA GLY A 62 2.99 -21.31 33.58
C GLY A 62 3.90 -22.36 32.92
N ILE A 63 3.71 -22.62 31.62
CA ILE A 63 4.45 -23.63 30.84
C ILE A 63 5.64 -22.97 30.17
N LYS A 64 6.83 -23.59 30.28
CA LYS A 64 8.07 -23.09 29.63
C LYS A 64 8.35 -23.88 28.36
N PRO A 65 8.13 -23.32 27.16
CA PRO A 65 8.54 -23.95 25.92
C PRO A 65 10.07 -24.11 25.84
N VAL A 66 10.54 -25.19 25.26
CA VAL A 66 11.96 -25.44 25.01
C VAL A 66 12.35 -24.70 23.73
N ILE A 67 13.35 -23.85 23.83
CA ILE A 67 13.87 -23.11 22.64
C ILE A 67 15.12 -23.83 22.14
N THR A 68 15.11 -24.24 20.87
CA THR A 68 16.23 -24.85 20.18
C THR A 68 16.64 -23.99 18.99
N ALA A 69 17.95 -23.81 18.81
CA ALA A 69 18.51 -23.21 17.62
C ALA A 69 18.83 -24.29 16.59
N GLY A 70 18.54 -24.04 15.31
CA GLY A 70 18.77 -24.98 14.23
C GLY A 70 19.01 -24.25 12.90
N GLY A 71 19.36 -25.03 11.87
CA GLY A 71 19.57 -24.53 10.50
C GLY A 71 21.01 -24.17 10.18
N SER A 72 21.68 -25.00 9.37
CA SER A 72 23.06 -24.80 8.95
C SER A 72 23.24 -23.69 7.91
N LYS A 73 22.23 -23.44 7.06
CA LYS A 73 22.27 -22.41 6.00
C LYS A 73 21.53 -21.12 6.37
N ARG A 74 20.51 -21.19 7.23
CA ARG A 74 19.78 -20.03 7.76
C ARG A 74 19.47 -20.29 9.23
N PRO A 75 19.92 -19.43 10.15
CA PRO A 75 19.63 -19.63 11.56
C PRO A 75 18.12 -19.59 11.79
N THR A 76 17.58 -20.62 12.39
CA THR A 76 16.19 -20.71 12.80
C THR A 76 16.10 -21.01 14.27
N SER A 77 15.11 -20.43 14.94
CA SER A 77 14.79 -20.74 16.34
C SER A 77 13.44 -21.42 16.39
N LYS A 78 13.36 -22.51 17.14
CA LYS A 78 12.11 -23.25 17.38
C LYS A 78 11.81 -23.20 18.88
N ALA A 79 10.60 -22.80 19.21
CA ALA A 79 10.07 -22.92 20.57
C ALA A 79 8.97 -23.98 20.58
N GLU A 80 9.09 -25.01 21.41
CA GLU A 80 8.22 -26.20 21.41
C GLU A 80 7.78 -26.56 22.82
N ILE A 81 6.52 -27.00 22.96
CA ILE A 81 5.97 -27.59 24.19
C ILE A 81 6.16 -29.10 24.09
N THR A 82 7.17 -29.60 24.80
CA THR A 82 7.60 -30.99 24.71
C THR A 82 6.72 -31.92 25.55
N SER A 83 6.21 -31.46 26.69
CA SER A 83 5.35 -32.24 27.59
C SER A 83 3.97 -32.48 26.95
N GLU A 84 3.54 -33.75 26.92
CA GLU A 84 2.20 -34.12 26.43
C GLU A 84 1.10 -33.60 27.35
N ALA A 85 1.28 -33.69 28.66
CA ALA A 85 0.34 -33.18 29.64
C ALA A 85 0.12 -31.67 29.49
N ASP A 86 1.19 -30.90 29.21
CA ASP A 86 1.10 -29.46 28.96
C ASP A 86 0.38 -29.13 27.64
N ARG A 87 0.61 -29.93 26.58
CA ARG A 87 -0.11 -29.77 25.31
C ARG A 87 -1.61 -30.02 25.52
N LEU A 88 -1.97 -31.12 26.21
CA LEU A 88 -3.37 -31.43 26.49
C LEU A 88 -4.05 -30.36 27.34
N LYS A 89 -3.37 -29.82 28.35
CA LYS A 89 -3.86 -28.71 29.17
C LYS A 89 -4.19 -27.47 28.32
N ILE A 90 -3.33 -27.10 27.39
CA ILE A 90 -3.55 -25.95 26.50
C ILE A 90 -4.70 -26.22 25.53
N LEU A 91 -4.74 -27.38 24.90
CA LEU A 91 -5.79 -27.74 23.94
C LEU A 91 -7.16 -27.83 24.60
N ALA A 92 -7.24 -28.44 25.79
CA ALA A 92 -8.47 -28.48 26.56
C ALA A 92 -8.97 -27.11 26.98
N PHE A 93 -8.05 -26.18 27.35
CA PHE A 93 -8.42 -24.80 27.66
C PHE A 93 -9.07 -24.07 26.51
N TYR A 94 -8.59 -24.30 25.27
CA TYR A 94 -9.12 -23.65 24.07
C TYR A 94 -10.27 -24.44 23.42
N ASP A 95 -10.73 -25.49 24.01
CA ASP A 95 -11.73 -26.42 23.46
C ASP A 95 -11.36 -26.87 22.03
N PHE A 96 -10.07 -27.19 21.83
CA PHE A 96 -9.52 -27.50 20.53
C PHE A 96 -9.82 -28.96 20.16
N GLY A 97 -10.82 -29.14 19.28
CA GLY A 97 -11.24 -30.46 18.78
C GLY A 97 -10.23 -31.10 17.80
N ILE A 98 -10.40 -32.40 17.55
CA ILE A 98 -9.48 -33.20 16.70
C ILE A 98 -9.64 -32.81 15.23
N ALA A 99 -10.81 -32.33 14.78
CA ALA A 99 -11.17 -32.20 13.37
C ALA A 99 -11.08 -30.77 12.82
N ASP A 100 -11.35 -29.74 13.61
CA ASP A 100 -11.52 -28.39 13.08
C ASP A 100 -10.76 -27.32 13.86
N ARG A 101 -9.88 -26.60 13.15
CA ARG A 101 -9.30 -25.34 13.64
C ARG A 101 -10.33 -24.23 13.46
N MET A 102 -11.15 -23.99 14.47
CA MET A 102 -12.13 -22.91 14.50
C MET A 102 -11.75 -21.88 15.55
N ILE A 103 -12.23 -20.65 15.36
CA ILE A 103 -12.04 -19.59 16.33
C ILE A 103 -13.07 -19.75 17.44
N ASN A 104 -12.59 -19.98 18.68
CA ASN A 104 -13.45 -19.99 19.85
C ASN A 104 -13.77 -18.55 20.28
N SER A 105 -14.98 -18.07 19.99
CA SER A 105 -15.44 -16.71 20.26
C SER A 105 -15.57 -16.40 21.77
N GLU A 106 -15.76 -17.40 22.63
CA GLU A 106 -15.88 -17.19 24.08
C GLU A 106 -14.59 -16.62 24.67
N ILE A 107 -13.44 -16.98 24.09
CA ILE A 107 -12.13 -16.46 24.51
C ILE A 107 -11.96 -14.98 24.13
N LEU A 108 -12.74 -14.50 23.16
CA LEU A 108 -12.66 -13.15 22.57
C LEU A 108 -13.75 -12.21 23.10
N SER A 109 -14.36 -12.51 24.23
CA SER A 109 -15.55 -11.83 24.79
C SER A 109 -15.38 -10.32 25.06
N ARG A 110 -14.13 -9.83 25.21
CA ARG A 110 -13.81 -8.42 25.42
C ARG A 110 -13.03 -7.87 24.24
N GLU A 111 -13.22 -6.60 23.91
CA GLU A 111 -12.50 -5.94 22.85
C GLU A 111 -10.97 -6.04 23.00
N CYS A 112 -10.43 -5.83 24.22
CA CYS A 112 -9.00 -6.00 24.48
C CYS A 112 -8.51 -7.45 24.29
N CYS A 113 -9.36 -8.45 24.51
CA CYS A 113 -9.06 -9.86 24.25
C CYS A 113 -9.01 -10.14 22.74
N PHE A 114 -9.94 -9.58 21.98
CA PHE A 114 -9.94 -9.63 20.54
C PHE A 114 -8.68 -8.96 19.94
N GLN A 115 -8.34 -7.76 20.38
CA GLN A 115 -7.12 -7.06 19.97
C GLN A 115 -5.86 -7.90 20.24
N ALA A 116 -5.79 -8.53 21.42
CA ALA A 116 -4.68 -9.41 21.78
C ALA A 116 -4.62 -10.66 20.88
N PHE A 117 -5.76 -11.24 20.53
CA PHE A 117 -5.87 -12.38 19.62
C PHE A 117 -5.35 -12.03 18.22
N ILE A 118 -5.81 -10.90 17.63
CA ILE A 118 -5.33 -10.44 16.32
C ILE A 118 -3.83 -10.16 16.34
N ARG A 119 -3.32 -9.57 17.42
CA ARG A 119 -1.89 -9.37 17.63
C ARG A 119 -1.13 -10.70 17.61
N GLY A 120 -1.63 -11.71 18.32
CA GLY A 120 -1.06 -13.07 18.32
C GLY A 120 -1.05 -13.71 16.94
N ALA A 121 -2.16 -13.62 16.20
CA ALA A 121 -2.26 -14.10 14.83
C ALA A 121 -1.24 -13.42 13.90
N PHE A 122 -1.11 -12.09 14.01
CA PHE A 122 -0.13 -11.34 13.21
C PHE A 122 1.31 -11.69 13.54
N LEU A 123 1.65 -11.82 14.82
CA LEU A 123 2.99 -12.26 15.24
C LEU A 123 3.34 -13.64 14.67
N SER A 124 2.35 -14.52 14.55
CA SER A 124 2.51 -15.90 14.03
C SER A 124 2.65 -15.93 12.50
N CYS A 125 1.68 -15.43 11.77
CA CYS A 125 1.55 -15.62 10.32
C CYS A 125 1.41 -14.31 9.53
N GLY A 126 1.34 -13.15 10.20
CA GLY A 126 1.18 -11.85 9.56
C GLY A 126 2.46 -11.36 8.89
N ASN A 127 2.29 -10.59 7.84
CA ASN A 127 3.34 -9.84 7.16
C ASN A 127 2.81 -8.48 6.72
N ILE A 128 3.68 -7.50 6.69
CA ILE A 128 3.41 -6.15 6.19
C ILE A 128 4.58 -5.69 5.33
N ASN A 129 4.29 -5.21 4.14
CA ASN A 129 5.32 -4.71 3.25
C ASN A 129 5.81 -3.34 3.71
N ASP A 130 6.97 -2.96 3.21
CA ASP A 130 7.50 -1.62 3.41
C ASP A 130 6.58 -0.59 2.74
N PRO A 131 5.99 0.36 3.50
CA PRO A 131 5.08 1.35 2.94
C PRO A 131 5.73 2.27 1.91
N GLU A 132 7.06 2.39 1.87
CA GLU A 132 7.75 3.10 0.80
C GLU A 132 7.61 2.39 -0.55
N LYS A 133 7.45 1.07 -0.56
CA LYS A 133 7.34 0.26 -1.78
C LYS A 133 5.89 0.02 -2.17
N GLU A 134 5.16 -0.73 -1.35
CA GLU A 134 3.78 -1.15 -1.63
C GLU A 134 2.97 -1.20 -0.33
N TYR A 135 1.73 -0.73 -0.38
CA TYR A 135 0.77 -0.94 0.71
C TYR A 135 0.21 -2.35 0.60
N ARG A 136 0.64 -3.21 1.52
CA ARG A 136 0.16 -4.58 1.61
C ARG A 136 0.35 -5.12 3.02
N ALA A 137 -0.73 -5.57 3.64
CA ALA A 137 -0.72 -6.40 4.83
C ALA A 137 -1.34 -7.76 4.49
N GLU A 138 -0.79 -8.84 5.04
CA GLU A 138 -1.27 -10.19 4.76
C GLU A 138 -1.12 -11.13 5.96
N PHE A 139 -1.99 -12.14 6.02
CA PHE A 139 -1.92 -13.29 6.92
C PHE A 139 -1.87 -14.57 6.08
N SER A 140 -0.92 -15.45 6.36
CA SER A 140 -0.79 -16.75 5.69
C SER A 140 -1.45 -17.83 6.52
N VAL A 141 -2.56 -18.37 6.04
CA VAL A 141 -3.40 -19.35 6.75
C VAL A 141 -3.44 -20.65 5.98
N LYS A 142 -3.36 -21.80 6.64
CA LYS A 142 -3.38 -23.11 5.98
C LYS A 142 -4.77 -23.69 5.81
N ASN A 143 -5.64 -23.44 6.76
CA ASN A 143 -7.00 -24.00 6.81
C ASN A 143 -7.97 -22.98 6.20
N GLU A 144 -8.79 -23.40 5.24
CA GLU A 144 -9.72 -22.53 4.53
C GLU A 144 -10.81 -21.99 5.46
N ARG A 145 -11.41 -22.85 6.27
CA ARG A 145 -12.46 -22.47 7.20
C ARG A 145 -11.97 -21.43 8.22
N LEU A 146 -10.76 -21.66 8.78
CA LEU A 146 -10.13 -20.66 9.65
C LEU A 146 -9.88 -19.33 8.93
N ALA A 147 -9.54 -19.37 7.63
CA ALA A 147 -9.34 -18.17 6.84
C ALA A 147 -10.65 -17.39 6.66
N ASP A 148 -11.75 -18.08 6.38
CA ASP A 148 -13.07 -17.47 6.21
C ASP A 148 -13.59 -16.87 7.52
N GLU A 149 -13.55 -17.63 8.61
CA GLU A 149 -13.93 -17.15 9.95
C GLU A 149 -13.10 -15.91 10.38
N PHE A 150 -11.81 -15.90 10.07
CA PHE A 150 -10.96 -14.78 10.40
C PHE A 150 -11.28 -13.53 9.57
N CYS A 151 -11.62 -13.70 8.28
CA CYS A 151 -12.11 -12.59 7.45
C CYS A 151 -13.42 -12.02 7.99
N GLU A 152 -14.39 -12.87 8.35
CA GLU A 152 -15.66 -12.46 8.91
C GLU A 152 -15.48 -11.71 10.24
N LEU A 153 -14.62 -12.24 11.10
CA LEU A 153 -14.29 -11.65 12.38
C LEU A 153 -13.69 -10.24 12.23
N LEU A 154 -12.74 -10.05 11.33
CA LEU A 154 -12.13 -8.74 11.04
C LEU A 154 -13.10 -7.79 10.33
N CYS A 155 -13.98 -8.30 9.46
CA CYS A 155 -15.02 -7.52 8.80
C CYS A 155 -15.96 -6.84 9.82
N GLY A 156 -16.29 -7.51 10.93
CA GLY A 156 -17.06 -6.93 12.04
C GLY A 156 -16.39 -5.71 12.68
N TYR A 157 -15.09 -5.52 12.49
CA TYR A 157 -14.31 -4.36 12.95
C TYR A 157 -13.93 -3.39 11.82
N GLY A 158 -14.57 -3.51 10.65
CA GLY A 158 -14.31 -2.63 9.50
C GLY A 158 -13.02 -2.95 8.73
N ILE A 159 -12.34 -4.06 9.03
CA ILE A 159 -11.11 -4.48 8.35
C ILE A 159 -11.44 -5.52 7.30
N PHE A 160 -11.35 -5.13 6.02
CA PHE A 160 -11.71 -5.96 4.88
C PHE A 160 -10.47 -6.60 4.25
N LEU A 161 -10.38 -7.92 4.32
CA LEU A 161 -9.32 -8.70 3.70
C LEU A 161 -9.85 -9.47 2.48
N LYS A 162 -9.03 -9.56 1.43
CA LYS A 162 -9.26 -10.42 0.27
C LYS A 162 -8.59 -11.77 0.50
N LYS A 163 -9.26 -12.86 0.13
CA LYS A 163 -8.71 -14.23 0.19
C LYS A 163 -8.15 -14.63 -1.17
N ALA A 164 -6.95 -15.19 -1.19
CA ALA A 164 -6.34 -15.78 -2.38
C ALA A 164 -5.64 -17.10 -2.01
N VAL A 165 -5.60 -18.02 -2.96
CA VAL A 165 -4.88 -19.31 -2.82
C VAL A 165 -3.39 -19.06 -3.06
N ARG A 166 -2.52 -19.59 -2.19
CA ARG A 166 -1.07 -19.56 -2.35
C ARG A 166 -0.46 -20.91 -1.93
N GLY A 167 -0.04 -21.68 -2.94
CA GLY A 167 0.46 -23.04 -2.72
C GLY A 167 -0.60 -23.95 -2.11
N SER A 168 -0.30 -24.57 -0.95
CA SER A 168 -1.23 -25.42 -0.20
C SER A 168 -2.02 -24.69 0.88
N GLY A 169 -2.13 -23.38 0.81
CA GLY A 169 -2.83 -22.57 1.80
C GLY A 169 -3.45 -21.32 1.22
N PHE A 170 -3.85 -20.41 2.08
CA PHE A 170 -4.57 -19.18 1.78
C PHE A 170 -3.78 -17.98 2.29
N VAL A 171 -3.91 -16.87 1.56
CA VAL A 171 -3.40 -15.57 1.98
C VAL A 171 -4.57 -14.62 2.05
N LEU A 172 -4.77 -14.07 3.23
CA LEU A 172 -5.73 -13.00 3.49
C LEU A 172 -4.96 -11.68 3.43
N TYR A 173 -5.36 -10.77 2.57
CA TYR A 173 -4.58 -9.56 2.36
C TYR A 173 -5.44 -8.33 2.07
N THR A 174 -4.89 -7.17 2.39
CA THR A 174 -5.39 -5.87 1.93
C THR A 174 -4.26 -5.05 1.31
N LYS A 175 -4.61 -4.20 0.35
CA LYS A 175 -3.74 -3.17 -0.26
C LYS A 175 -4.22 -1.76 0.07
N GLU A 176 -5.31 -1.65 0.79
CA GLU A 176 -5.91 -0.38 1.17
C GLU A 176 -5.17 0.21 2.38
N SER A 177 -4.58 1.38 2.21
CA SER A 177 -3.77 2.01 3.26
C SER A 177 -4.57 2.27 4.53
N ALA A 178 -5.82 2.71 4.43
CA ALA A 178 -6.69 2.93 5.58
C ALA A 178 -6.90 1.63 6.39
N CYS A 179 -7.21 0.53 5.71
CA CYS A 179 -7.38 -0.77 6.34
C CYS A 179 -6.09 -1.27 7.04
N ILE A 180 -4.90 -0.93 6.50
CA ILE A 180 -3.61 -1.26 7.14
C ILE A 180 -3.39 -0.41 8.41
N GLU A 181 -3.74 0.88 8.37
CA GLU A 181 -3.67 1.80 9.51
C GLU A 181 -4.58 1.31 10.64
N ASP A 182 -5.82 0.93 10.31
CA ASP A 182 -6.79 0.39 11.26
C ASP A 182 -6.30 -0.93 11.87
N LEU A 183 -5.73 -1.82 11.05
CA LEU A 183 -5.16 -3.09 11.52
C LEU A 183 -3.99 -2.87 12.48
N LEU A 184 -3.06 -1.96 12.16
CA LEU A 184 -1.93 -1.62 13.03
C LEU A 184 -2.41 -1.01 14.36
N THR A 185 -3.40 -0.14 14.30
CA THR A 185 -4.02 0.49 15.47
C THR A 185 -4.74 -0.54 16.34
N LEU A 186 -5.53 -1.42 15.73
CA LEU A 186 -6.24 -2.51 16.42
C LEU A 186 -5.26 -3.44 17.16
N MET A 187 -4.13 -3.76 16.54
CA MET A 187 -3.10 -4.60 17.16
C MET A 187 -2.31 -3.88 18.27
N GLY A 188 -2.38 -2.55 18.35
CA GLY A 188 -1.67 -1.73 19.32
C GLY A 188 -0.22 -1.43 18.93
N ALA A 189 0.05 -1.06 17.69
CA ALA A 189 1.36 -0.64 17.19
C ALA A 189 1.40 0.89 16.87
N PRO A 190 1.20 1.79 17.85
CA PRO A 190 1.03 3.22 17.59
C PRO A 190 2.23 3.86 16.89
N HIS A 191 3.46 3.49 17.27
CA HIS A 191 4.65 4.07 16.62
C HIS A 191 4.75 3.65 15.15
N ARG A 192 4.44 2.39 14.83
CA ARG A 192 4.48 1.91 13.43
C ARG A 192 3.29 2.40 12.63
N THR A 193 2.16 2.65 13.26
CA THR A 193 1.03 3.33 12.62
C THR A 193 1.41 4.75 12.20
N LEU A 194 2.06 5.51 13.08
CA LEU A 194 2.56 6.85 12.74
C LEU A 194 3.60 6.82 11.62
N ASP A 195 4.61 5.94 11.70
CA ASP A 195 5.59 5.77 10.61
C ASP A 195 4.93 5.47 9.25
N PHE A 196 3.87 4.64 9.27
CA PHE A 196 3.11 4.30 8.06
C PHE A 196 2.37 5.51 7.50
N ILE A 197 1.70 6.28 8.36
CA ILE A 197 0.97 7.49 7.99
C ILE A 197 1.93 8.55 7.43
N ASP A 198 3.06 8.79 8.08
CA ASP A 198 4.09 9.74 7.63
C ASP A 198 4.59 9.38 6.23
N THR A 199 4.89 8.09 6.00
CA THR A 199 5.30 7.59 4.68
C THR A 199 4.22 7.83 3.63
N LYS A 200 2.94 7.61 3.98
CA LYS A 200 1.79 7.85 3.10
C LYS A 200 1.67 9.32 2.70
N ILE A 201 1.81 10.24 3.66
CA ILE A 201 1.77 11.70 3.42
C ILE A 201 2.89 12.10 2.46
N ILE A 202 4.13 11.69 2.73
CA ILE A 202 5.29 12.00 1.88
C ILE A 202 5.08 11.49 0.46
N LYS A 203 4.58 10.25 0.29
CA LYS A 203 4.26 9.70 -1.04
C LYS A 203 3.18 10.50 -1.76
N SER A 204 2.13 10.92 -1.06
CA SER A 204 1.06 11.71 -1.66
C SER A 204 1.55 13.06 -2.16
N VAL A 205 2.38 13.75 -1.39
CA VAL A 205 3.01 15.03 -1.76
C VAL A 205 3.90 14.86 -2.99
N LYS A 206 4.79 13.84 -2.99
CA LYS A 206 5.67 13.54 -4.14
C LYS A 206 4.87 13.24 -5.41
N ASN A 207 3.82 12.40 -5.29
CA ASN A 207 2.99 12.04 -6.44
C ASN A 207 2.25 13.25 -7.01
N ASN A 208 1.70 14.12 -6.16
CA ASN A 208 1.02 15.34 -6.58
C ASN A 208 2.00 16.32 -7.27
N SER A 209 3.20 16.50 -6.71
CA SER A 209 4.26 17.31 -7.31
C SER A 209 4.67 16.77 -8.69
N ASN A 210 4.90 15.45 -8.80
CA ASN A 210 5.26 14.83 -10.07
C ASN A 210 4.14 14.96 -11.13
N ARG A 211 2.88 14.77 -10.72
CA ARG A 211 1.73 14.96 -11.63
C ARG A 211 1.65 16.39 -12.15
N ARG A 212 1.85 17.37 -11.26
CA ARG A 212 1.85 18.79 -11.63
C ARG A 212 2.99 19.10 -12.60
N SER A 213 4.22 18.68 -12.27
CA SER A 213 5.39 18.87 -13.14
C SER A 213 5.22 18.22 -14.51
N ASN A 214 4.68 16.99 -14.56
CA ASN A 214 4.41 16.29 -15.82
C ASN A 214 3.34 17.03 -16.65
N CYS A 215 2.29 17.56 -16.00
CA CYS A 215 1.26 18.35 -16.66
C CYS A 215 1.84 19.65 -17.25
N ASP A 216 2.64 20.38 -16.46
CA ASP A 216 3.29 21.63 -16.88
C ASP A 216 4.25 21.37 -18.05
N SER A 217 5.09 20.31 -17.96
CA SER A 217 6.00 19.93 -19.03
C SER A 217 5.26 19.54 -20.31
N ALA A 218 4.17 18.78 -20.23
CA ALA A 218 3.35 18.42 -21.38
C ALA A 218 2.69 19.65 -22.05
N ASN A 219 2.24 20.62 -21.23
CA ASN A 219 1.66 21.86 -21.73
C ASN A 219 2.71 22.74 -22.44
N ILE A 220 3.90 22.85 -21.86
CA ILE A 220 5.02 23.58 -22.48
C ILE A 220 5.39 22.92 -23.82
N SER A 221 5.57 21.60 -23.86
CA SER A 221 5.90 20.86 -25.09
C SER A 221 4.87 21.10 -26.19
N LYS A 222 3.58 20.99 -25.86
CA LYS A 222 2.49 21.27 -26.83
C LYS A 222 2.53 22.71 -27.34
N THR A 223 2.81 23.69 -26.47
CA THR A 223 2.91 25.10 -26.86
C THR A 223 4.09 25.33 -27.81
N VAL A 224 5.26 24.75 -27.50
CA VAL A 224 6.46 24.86 -28.34
C VAL A 224 6.24 24.20 -29.71
N GLU A 225 5.70 22.95 -29.73
CA GLU A 225 5.40 22.25 -30.98
C GLU A 225 4.42 23.02 -31.86
N ALA A 226 3.34 23.59 -31.29
CA ALA A 226 2.38 24.41 -31.99
C ALA A 226 3.03 25.68 -32.53
N SER A 227 3.86 26.34 -31.74
CA SER A 227 4.59 27.54 -32.18
C SER A 227 5.55 27.24 -33.34
N ILE A 228 6.33 26.17 -33.27
CA ILE A 228 7.23 25.74 -34.34
C ILE A 228 6.43 25.51 -35.64
N LYS A 229 5.32 24.76 -35.55
CA LYS A 229 4.46 24.49 -36.72
C LYS A 229 3.89 25.76 -37.30
N GLN A 230 3.38 26.66 -36.47
CA GLN A 230 2.81 27.94 -36.89
C GLN A 230 3.86 28.85 -37.55
N ARG A 231 5.03 28.99 -36.95
CA ARG A 231 6.12 29.80 -37.53
C ARG A 231 6.61 29.24 -38.86
N ARG A 232 6.78 27.95 -38.98
CA ARG A 232 7.14 27.29 -40.25
C ARG A 232 6.13 27.60 -41.36
N ALA A 233 4.84 27.59 -41.04
CA ALA A 233 3.80 27.96 -42.00
C ALA A 233 3.87 29.44 -42.37
N ILE A 234 4.05 30.34 -41.42
CA ILE A 234 4.17 31.77 -41.62
C ILE A 234 5.39 32.12 -42.48
N ASP A 235 6.57 31.55 -42.16
CA ASP A 235 7.82 31.75 -42.91
C ASP A 235 7.65 31.31 -44.37
N TYR A 236 7.02 30.17 -44.61
CA TYR A 236 6.74 29.68 -45.96
C TYR A 236 5.82 30.63 -46.76
N LEU A 237 4.69 31.05 -46.15
CA LEU A 237 3.72 31.96 -46.78
C LEU A 237 4.34 33.32 -47.07
N LYS A 238 5.26 33.77 -46.24
CA LYS A 238 6.01 35.04 -46.42
C LYS A 238 6.99 34.94 -47.57
N GLN A 239 7.80 33.87 -47.64
CA GLN A 239 8.78 33.63 -48.70
C GLN A 239 8.13 33.53 -50.11
N HIS A 240 6.91 33.01 -50.18
CA HIS A 240 6.18 32.85 -51.43
C HIS A 240 5.27 34.06 -51.77
N GLY A 241 5.34 35.15 -50.99
CA GLY A 241 4.58 36.37 -51.26
C GLY A 241 3.06 36.23 -51.05
N VAL A 242 2.62 35.15 -50.39
CA VAL A 242 1.20 34.86 -50.13
C VAL A 242 0.68 35.66 -48.95
N LEU A 243 1.51 35.85 -47.91
CA LEU A 243 1.10 36.48 -46.68
C LEU A 243 0.57 37.91 -46.86
N CYS A 244 1.16 38.69 -47.74
CA CYS A 244 0.76 40.10 -48.01
C CYS A 244 -0.62 40.23 -48.68
N ASN A 245 -1.13 39.15 -49.31
CA ASN A 245 -2.42 39.11 -49.98
C ASN A 245 -3.55 38.53 -49.08
N LEU A 246 -3.25 38.20 -47.82
CA LEU A 246 -4.24 37.66 -46.88
C LEU A 246 -5.01 38.78 -46.18
N PRO A 247 -6.19 38.45 -45.62
CA PRO A 247 -6.94 39.39 -44.78
C PRO A 247 -6.09 39.92 -43.63
N ARG A 248 -6.22 41.20 -43.30
CA ARG A 248 -5.45 41.90 -42.26
C ARG A 248 -5.42 41.14 -40.91
N GLU A 249 -6.50 40.49 -40.57
CA GLU A 249 -6.60 39.68 -39.35
C GLU A 249 -5.64 38.47 -39.31
N LEU A 250 -5.36 37.85 -40.47
CA LEU A 250 -4.41 36.72 -40.56
C LEU A 250 -2.98 37.24 -40.56
N VAL A 251 -2.72 38.37 -41.19
CA VAL A 251 -1.40 39.04 -41.19
C VAL A 251 -1.03 39.46 -39.78
N SER A 252 -1.95 40.11 -39.05
CA SER A 252 -1.75 40.52 -37.65
C SER A 252 -1.48 39.31 -36.74
N ALA A 253 -2.21 38.19 -36.92
CA ALA A 253 -1.97 36.97 -36.15
C ALA A 253 -0.59 36.35 -36.46
N ALA A 254 -0.13 36.42 -37.72
CA ALA A 254 1.19 35.94 -38.11
C ALA A 254 2.31 36.80 -37.49
N GLU A 255 2.24 38.11 -37.58
CA GLU A 255 3.19 39.03 -36.97
C GLU A 255 3.26 38.90 -35.45
N LEU A 256 2.11 38.73 -34.79
CA LEU A 256 2.03 38.52 -33.36
C LEU A 256 2.77 37.24 -32.94
N ARG A 257 2.64 36.14 -33.68
CA ARG A 257 3.35 34.90 -33.44
C ARG A 257 4.84 34.98 -33.76
N GLU A 258 5.23 35.64 -34.86
CA GLU A 258 6.64 35.83 -35.21
C GLU A 258 7.39 36.60 -34.11
N ASN A 259 6.78 37.69 -33.62
CA ASN A 259 7.40 38.56 -32.62
C ASN A 259 7.44 37.90 -31.20
N ASN A 260 6.59 36.92 -30.96
CA ASN A 260 6.46 36.27 -29.66
C ASN A 260 6.45 34.72 -29.78
N PRO A 261 7.58 34.11 -30.19
CA PRO A 261 7.64 32.68 -30.53
C PRO A 261 7.38 31.74 -29.34
N GLU A 262 7.70 32.16 -28.13
CA GLU A 262 7.56 31.33 -26.92
C GLU A 262 6.22 31.53 -26.18
N ALA A 263 5.46 32.57 -26.57
CA ALA A 263 4.23 32.93 -25.90
C ALA A 263 3.11 31.90 -26.12
N THR A 264 2.35 31.61 -25.05
CA THR A 264 1.11 30.86 -25.17
C THR A 264 0.04 31.65 -25.92
N LEU A 265 -1.00 30.97 -26.42
CA LEU A 265 -2.13 31.64 -27.07
C LEU A 265 -2.79 32.71 -26.18
N SER A 266 -2.88 32.45 -24.88
CA SER A 266 -3.43 33.41 -23.92
C SER A 266 -2.56 34.64 -23.74
N GLU A 267 -1.24 34.48 -23.75
CA GLU A 267 -0.29 35.59 -23.71
C GLU A 267 -0.32 36.38 -24.99
N LEU A 268 -0.38 35.71 -26.15
CA LEU A 268 -0.54 36.37 -27.44
C LEU A 268 -1.82 37.23 -27.51
N CYS A 269 -2.95 36.71 -26.99
CA CYS A 269 -4.17 37.52 -26.93
C CYS A 269 -4.03 38.76 -26.05
N ARG A 270 -3.27 38.73 -24.97
CA ARG A 270 -2.98 39.91 -24.14
C ARG A 270 -2.06 40.91 -24.86
N LEU A 271 -1.09 40.39 -25.62
CA LEU A 271 -0.12 41.22 -26.37
C LEU A 271 -0.72 41.83 -27.63
N SER A 272 -1.83 41.28 -28.12
CA SER A 272 -2.48 41.82 -29.37
C SER A 272 -3.05 43.23 -29.22
N GLY A 273 -3.37 43.67 -27.99
CA GLY A 273 -4.01 44.94 -27.72
C GLY A 273 -5.45 45.08 -28.27
N GLU A 274 -5.99 44.03 -28.89
CA GLU A 274 -7.34 43.94 -29.42
C GLU A 274 -8.22 43.00 -28.59
N PRO A 275 -9.54 43.12 -28.62
CA PRO A 275 -10.45 42.19 -27.97
C PRO A 275 -10.49 40.82 -28.69
N LEU A 276 -9.40 40.09 -28.65
CA LEU A 276 -9.20 38.82 -29.32
C LEU A 276 -9.32 37.66 -28.31
N THR A 277 -10.21 36.70 -28.62
CA THR A 277 -10.33 35.48 -27.79
C THR A 277 -9.27 34.45 -28.18
N VAL A 278 -8.88 33.60 -27.20
CA VAL A 278 -7.92 32.50 -27.44
C VAL A 278 -8.38 31.58 -28.58
N SER A 279 -9.69 31.29 -28.65
CA SER A 279 -10.27 30.48 -29.73
C SER A 279 -10.19 31.19 -31.08
N GLY A 280 -10.45 32.48 -31.09
CA GLY A 280 -10.36 33.30 -32.33
C GLY A 280 -8.93 33.36 -32.85
N LEU A 281 -7.95 33.60 -31.98
CA LEU A 281 -6.53 33.60 -32.37
C LEU A 281 -6.10 32.20 -32.87
N ASN A 282 -6.46 31.15 -32.17
CA ASN A 282 -6.14 29.76 -32.57
C ASN A 282 -6.69 29.48 -33.98
N HIS A 283 -7.94 29.84 -34.24
CA HIS A 283 -8.56 29.65 -35.57
C HIS A 283 -7.82 30.43 -36.69
N ARG A 284 -7.33 31.67 -36.42
CA ARG A 284 -6.53 32.44 -37.38
C ARG A 284 -5.19 31.73 -37.68
N LEU A 285 -4.50 31.24 -36.65
CA LEU A 285 -3.23 30.51 -36.81
C LEU A 285 -3.41 29.14 -37.47
N GLU A 286 -4.52 28.44 -37.22
CA GLU A 286 -4.89 27.22 -37.93
C GLU A 286 -5.13 27.46 -39.43
N LYS A 287 -5.83 28.54 -39.79
CA LYS A 287 -6.01 28.91 -41.19
C LYS A 287 -4.67 29.13 -41.90
N LEU A 288 -3.67 29.75 -41.25
CA LEU A 288 -2.33 29.91 -41.83
C LEU A 288 -1.64 28.55 -42.04
N ASN A 289 -1.77 27.63 -41.08
CA ASN A 289 -1.27 26.25 -41.24
C ASN A 289 -1.97 25.51 -42.39
N ASP A 290 -3.30 25.64 -42.54
CA ASP A 290 -4.06 25.00 -43.61
C ASP A 290 -3.68 25.52 -44.98
N LEU A 291 -3.42 26.83 -45.10
CA LEU A 291 -2.91 27.45 -46.34
C LEU A 291 -1.53 26.91 -46.70
N TYR A 292 -0.63 26.81 -45.71
CA TYR A 292 0.69 26.19 -45.90
C TYR A 292 0.59 24.76 -46.43
N GLU A 293 -0.25 23.90 -45.82
CA GLU A 293 -0.40 22.52 -46.23
C GLU A 293 -1.03 22.37 -47.65
N LYS A 294 -1.87 23.33 -48.08
CA LYS A 294 -2.46 23.38 -49.43
C LYS A 294 -1.45 23.79 -50.49
N LEU A 295 -0.56 24.71 -50.18
CA LEU A 295 0.43 25.23 -51.13
C LEU A 295 1.68 24.34 -51.26
N LYS A 296 1.90 23.47 -50.29
CA LYS A 296 3.02 22.52 -50.28
C LYS A 296 2.74 21.27 -51.11
N LYS A 297 1.45 20.94 -51.34
CA LYS A 297 1.00 19.85 -52.24
C LYS A 297 1.12 20.25 -53.70
#